data_6de05d78f332afa889b44be46f6e042d
#
_entry.id   6de05d78f332afa889b44be46f6e042d
#
_cell.length_a   1.000
_cell.length_b   1.000
_cell.length_c   1.000
_cell.angle_alpha   90.00
_cell.angle_beta   90.00
_cell.angle_gamma   90.00
#
_symmetry.space_group_name_H-M   'P 1'
#
loop_
_entity.id
_entity.type
_entity.pdbx_description
1 polymer ?
#
loop_
_entity_poly.entity_id
_entity_poly.type
_entity_poly.pdbx_seq_one_letter_code
_entity_poly.pdbx_strand_id
1 'polypeptide(L)'
;MEVLTKDEVLYHRGSLLTADGVMVASWDLEQQESFSGDYFSLAGYRGIRNAAAAPFSVDYCNESVVHIINGMGVTLGDSIIGLTALEALREFNPNLHTIIYRPGRAPHYVDQLYHLAAGVVADLRWLPWKAEHIPEQELCIDAGNQLFWPAFTTLPMIDFFLQALGVEPTAIPATAKANRWMQKLCLPPLPERWQNKPYVLFCPTASTPLRSIPASAHVPLVNALWEKFACPVLGFGAVDHPHYVDIQPFSTTTADFLAWVKHARYVLTSDTAAVHIAAGYDVPTTAFFTSIAPELRVRDYPLCQPVYFAIPELNNVQASARKHDLEQVELAFTTLMLNELPWA
;
A
#
# COMPACT_ATOMS: atom_id res chain seq x y z
N MET A 1 -29.01 -14.97 8.37
CA MET A 1 -27.54 -14.76 8.50
C MET A 1 -27.15 -15.35 9.85
N GLU A 2 -26.02 -16.02 9.92
CA GLU A 2 -25.46 -16.60 11.13
C GLU A 2 -24.69 -15.52 11.92
N VAL A 3 -24.82 -15.51 13.25
CA VAL A 3 -24.09 -14.58 14.13
C VAL A 3 -22.65 -15.07 14.25
N LEU A 4 -21.70 -14.19 13.99
CA LEU A 4 -20.28 -14.49 14.10
C LEU A 4 -19.83 -14.48 15.57
N THR A 5 -18.94 -15.39 15.94
CA THR A 5 -18.24 -15.35 17.22
C THR A 5 -17.27 -14.17 17.28
N LYS A 6 -16.78 -13.81 18.48
CA LYS A 6 -15.83 -12.69 18.64
C LYS A 6 -14.55 -12.89 17.81
N ASP A 7 -14.03 -14.11 17.76
CA ASP A 7 -12.84 -14.41 16.97
C ASP A 7 -13.13 -14.32 15.46
N GLU A 8 -14.26 -14.85 15.01
CA GLU A 8 -14.67 -14.73 13.61
C GLU A 8 -14.86 -13.27 13.18
N VAL A 9 -15.36 -12.40 14.03
CA VAL A 9 -15.50 -10.96 13.78
C VAL A 9 -14.16 -10.32 13.42
N LEU A 10 -13.08 -10.63 14.16
CA LEU A 10 -11.76 -10.04 13.95
C LEU A 10 -11.04 -10.61 12.73
N TYR A 11 -11.20 -11.92 12.47
CA TYR A 11 -10.53 -12.63 11.38
C TYR A 11 -11.40 -12.82 10.14
N HIS A 12 -12.59 -12.20 10.11
CA HIS A 12 -13.52 -12.31 9.00
C HIS A 12 -12.91 -11.82 7.70
N ARG A 13 -13.12 -12.58 6.61
CA ARG A 13 -12.59 -12.25 5.27
C ARG A 13 -13.49 -11.26 4.53
N GLY A 14 -13.71 -10.10 5.12
CA GLY A 14 -14.58 -9.07 4.60
C GLY A 14 -15.06 -8.15 5.71
N SER A 15 -16.03 -7.32 5.37
CA SER A 15 -16.67 -6.41 6.31
C SER A 15 -17.81 -7.09 7.06
N LEU A 16 -18.27 -6.43 8.10
CA LEU A 16 -19.28 -6.90 9.01
C LEU A 16 -20.58 -6.09 8.82
N LEU A 17 -21.70 -6.71 9.18
CA LEU A 17 -23.01 -6.11 9.24
C LEU A 17 -23.56 -6.26 10.67
N THR A 18 -24.09 -5.19 11.23
CA THR A 18 -24.84 -5.24 12.50
C THR A 18 -26.31 -5.65 12.25
N ALA A 19 -27.02 -6.00 13.31
CA ALA A 19 -28.42 -6.42 13.24
C ALA A 19 -29.36 -5.31 12.66
N ASP A 20 -28.99 -4.04 12.79
CA ASP A 20 -29.70 -2.88 12.26
C ASP A 20 -29.21 -2.43 10.87
N GLY A 21 -28.42 -3.26 10.18
CA GLY A 21 -28.00 -3.06 8.80
C GLY A 21 -26.87 -2.05 8.60
N VAL A 22 -26.02 -1.84 9.62
CA VAL A 22 -24.86 -0.97 9.53
C VAL A 22 -23.61 -1.78 9.14
N MET A 23 -22.92 -1.33 8.11
CA MET A 23 -21.63 -1.89 7.67
C MET A 23 -20.51 -1.38 8.56
N VAL A 24 -19.64 -2.28 9.02
CA VAL A 24 -18.52 -2.00 9.94
C VAL A 24 -17.26 -2.69 9.45
N ALA A 25 -16.11 -2.06 9.59
CA ALA A 25 -14.81 -2.68 9.37
C ALA A 25 -14.35 -3.47 10.61
N SER A 26 -13.84 -4.70 10.43
CA SER A 26 -13.23 -5.48 11.52
C SER A 26 -12.07 -4.71 12.18
N TRP A 27 -11.28 -3.98 11.38
CA TRP A 27 -10.23 -3.09 11.89
C TRP A 27 -10.74 -2.09 12.94
N ASP A 28 -11.89 -1.46 12.71
CA ASP A 28 -12.44 -0.48 13.65
C ASP A 28 -12.84 -1.11 14.99
N LEU A 29 -13.22 -2.39 14.99
CA LEU A 29 -13.51 -3.15 16.20
C LEU A 29 -12.23 -3.59 16.92
N GLU A 30 -11.21 -4.00 16.16
CA GLU A 30 -9.89 -4.35 16.71
C GLU A 30 -9.23 -3.17 17.44
N GLN A 31 -9.46 -1.94 16.98
CA GLN A 31 -8.94 -0.72 17.61
C GLN A 31 -9.74 -0.27 18.85
N GLN A 32 -10.72 -1.06 19.30
CA GLN A 32 -11.49 -0.80 20.51
C GLN A 32 -11.00 -1.71 21.65
N GLU A 33 -11.02 -1.23 22.91
CA GLU A 33 -10.70 -2.03 24.08
C GLU A 33 -11.65 -3.24 24.23
N SER A 34 -12.91 -3.05 23.82
CA SER A 34 -13.92 -4.11 23.76
C SER A 34 -15.02 -3.73 22.77
N PHE A 35 -15.63 -4.71 22.16
CA PHE A 35 -16.84 -4.55 21.37
C PHE A 35 -17.91 -5.54 21.80
N SER A 36 -19.17 -5.18 21.58
CA SER A 36 -20.34 -5.99 21.91
C SER A 36 -21.38 -5.85 20.81
N GLY A 37 -22.31 -6.80 20.75
CA GLY A 37 -23.36 -6.85 19.75
C GLY A 37 -23.21 -8.05 18.82
N ASP A 38 -24.26 -8.29 18.04
CA ASP A 38 -24.30 -9.35 17.04
C ASP A 38 -23.79 -8.80 15.70
N TYR A 39 -22.81 -9.48 15.15
CA TYR A 39 -22.23 -9.17 13.85
C TYR A 39 -22.43 -10.34 12.89
N PHE A 40 -22.66 -10.01 11.64
CA PHE A 40 -22.88 -10.93 10.54
C PHE A 40 -21.90 -10.64 9.41
N SER A 41 -21.68 -11.63 8.54
CA SER A 41 -20.95 -11.38 7.30
C SER A 41 -21.71 -10.40 6.41
N LEU A 42 -21.00 -9.41 5.86
CA LEU A 42 -21.56 -8.52 4.85
C LEU A 42 -21.72 -9.20 3.49
N ALA A 43 -20.90 -10.22 3.20
CA ALA A 43 -20.90 -10.92 1.92
C ALA A 43 -22.28 -11.49 1.57
N GLY A 44 -22.77 -11.16 0.38
CA GLY A 44 -24.09 -11.59 -0.12
C GLY A 44 -25.28 -10.77 0.39
N TYR A 45 -25.11 -9.94 1.41
CA TYR A 45 -26.20 -9.06 1.87
C TYR A 45 -26.52 -8.03 0.78
N ARG A 46 -27.80 -7.95 0.37
CA ARG A 46 -28.29 -7.06 -0.71
C ARG A 46 -27.46 -7.15 -2.00
N GLY A 47 -26.90 -8.33 -2.31
CA GLY A 47 -26.09 -8.53 -3.51
C GLY A 47 -24.63 -8.05 -3.41
N ILE A 48 -24.16 -7.62 -2.24
CA ILE A 48 -22.75 -7.22 -2.01
C ILE A 48 -21.85 -8.41 -2.29
N ARG A 49 -20.91 -8.21 -3.23
CA ARG A 49 -19.96 -9.24 -3.67
C ARG A 49 -18.70 -9.20 -2.81
N ASN A 50 -18.14 -10.37 -2.53
CA ASN A 50 -16.85 -10.54 -1.85
C ASN A 50 -16.13 -11.74 -2.44
N ALA A 51 -14.96 -11.53 -3.07
CA ALA A 51 -14.25 -12.59 -3.79
C ALA A 51 -13.63 -13.64 -2.86
N ALA A 52 -13.44 -13.35 -1.56
CA ALA A 52 -13.00 -14.34 -0.58
C ALA A 52 -14.15 -15.29 -0.17
N ALA A 53 -15.40 -14.84 -0.26
CA ALA A 53 -16.57 -15.67 0.01
C ALA A 53 -16.98 -16.49 -1.21
N ALA A 54 -17.01 -15.86 -2.40
CA ALA A 54 -17.30 -16.54 -3.67
C ALA A 54 -16.65 -15.76 -4.83
N PRO A 55 -15.86 -16.41 -5.70
CA PRO A 55 -15.32 -15.76 -6.89
C PRO A 55 -16.43 -15.21 -7.78
N PHE A 56 -16.18 -14.04 -8.37
CA PHE A 56 -17.11 -13.39 -9.30
C PHE A 56 -16.32 -12.63 -10.39
N SER A 57 -16.99 -12.26 -11.44
CA SER A 57 -16.48 -11.33 -12.46
C SER A 57 -17.45 -10.18 -12.66
N VAL A 58 -16.92 -9.04 -13.13
CA VAL A 58 -17.69 -7.83 -13.41
C VAL A 58 -17.39 -7.35 -14.83
N ASP A 59 -18.43 -7.04 -15.59
CA ASP A 59 -18.33 -6.29 -16.85
C ASP A 59 -18.47 -4.78 -16.55
N TYR A 60 -17.36 -4.13 -16.25
CA TYR A 60 -17.32 -2.71 -15.93
C TYR A 60 -17.74 -1.78 -17.08
N CYS A 61 -17.78 -2.28 -18.32
CA CYS A 61 -18.28 -1.47 -19.45
C CYS A 61 -19.75 -1.05 -19.27
N ASN A 62 -20.52 -1.83 -18.51
CA ASN A 62 -21.94 -1.64 -18.27
C ASN A 62 -22.24 -0.99 -16.90
N GLU A 63 -21.25 -0.79 -16.06
CA GLU A 63 -21.42 -0.18 -14.73
C GLU A 63 -21.23 1.33 -14.78
N SER A 64 -22.11 2.08 -14.14
CA SER A 64 -21.95 3.53 -13.99
C SER A 64 -21.36 3.93 -12.65
N VAL A 65 -21.68 3.18 -11.59
CA VAL A 65 -21.23 3.41 -10.21
C VAL A 65 -20.79 2.10 -9.59
N VAL A 66 -19.67 2.14 -8.86
CA VAL A 66 -19.21 1.01 -8.03
C VAL A 66 -18.90 1.50 -6.61
N HIS A 67 -19.45 0.78 -5.63
CA HIS A 67 -19.19 0.99 -4.21
C HIS A 67 -18.19 -0.06 -3.72
N ILE A 68 -17.05 0.42 -3.19
CA ILE A 68 -16.01 -0.44 -2.62
C ILE A 68 -16.03 -0.31 -1.11
N ILE A 69 -16.52 -1.34 -0.45
CA ILE A 69 -16.69 -1.36 1.00
C ILE A 69 -15.39 -1.80 1.65
N ASN A 70 -14.94 -1.02 2.65
CA ASN A 70 -13.75 -1.30 3.48
C ASN A 70 -12.49 -1.60 2.64
N GLY A 71 -12.38 -0.99 1.47
CA GLY A 71 -11.22 -1.15 0.60
C GLY A 71 -10.10 -0.18 1.00
N MET A 72 -9.07 -0.43 0.63
CA MET A 72 -7.92 -1.02 0.02
C MET A 72 -6.79 -1.11 1.06
N GLY A 73 -7.11 -1.61 2.27
CA GLY A 73 -6.15 -1.78 3.36
C GLY A 73 -5.96 -0.55 4.25
N VAL A 74 -5.20 -0.75 5.32
CA VAL A 74 -4.91 0.26 6.36
C VAL A 74 -3.43 0.64 6.41
N THR A 75 -2.62 0.21 5.43
CA THR A 75 -1.23 0.62 5.26
C THR A 75 -1.08 1.49 4.02
N LEU A 76 -0.04 2.33 3.98
CA LEU A 76 0.17 3.28 2.88
C LEU A 76 0.47 2.55 1.55
N GLY A 77 1.34 1.52 1.59
CA GLY A 77 1.70 0.74 0.40
C GLY A 77 0.51 0.01 -0.22
N ASP A 78 -0.23 -0.75 0.60
CA ASP A 78 -1.43 -1.47 0.15
C ASP A 78 -2.46 -0.50 -0.46
N SER A 79 -2.65 0.65 0.20
CA SER A 79 -3.60 1.68 -0.25
C SER A 79 -3.22 2.27 -1.61
N ILE A 80 -1.92 2.52 -1.86
CA ILE A 80 -1.44 3.02 -3.16
C ILE A 80 -1.75 2.00 -4.26
N ILE A 81 -1.44 0.72 -4.02
CA ILE A 81 -1.68 -0.34 -5.00
C ILE A 81 -3.18 -0.59 -5.20
N GLY A 82 -3.96 -0.59 -4.12
CA GLY A 82 -5.41 -0.74 -4.20
C GLY A 82 -6.08 0.40 -4.96
N LEU A 83 -5.67 1.65 -4.74
CA LEU A 83 -6.13 2.81 -5.52
C LEU A 83 -5.70 2.69 -6.99
N THR A 84 -4.54 2.09 -7.27
CA THR A 84 -4.12 1.80 -8.65
C THR A 84 -5.04 0.77 -9.31
N ALA A 85 -5.45 -0.26 -8.58
CA ALA A 85 -6.43 -1.22 -9.10
C ALA A 85 -7.78 -0.56 -9.42
N LEU A 86 -8.24 0.39 -8.58
CA LEU A 86 -9.46 1.15 -8.86
C LEU A 86 -9.31 2.06 -10.09
N GLU A 87 -8.19 2.77 -10.20
CA GLU A 87 -7.94 3.63 -11.38
C GLU A 87 -7.86 2.79 -12.65
N ALA A 88 -7.31 1.56 -12.57
CA ALA A 88 -7.22 0.65 -13.71
C ALA A 88 -8.60 0.19 -14.25
N LEU A 89 -9.67 0.27 -13.46
CA LEU A 89 -11.03 0.00 -13.95
C LEU A 89 -11.46 0.96 -15.07
N ARG A 90 -10.85 2.14 -15.13
CA ARG A 90 -11.11 3.12 -16.19
C ARG A 90 -10.60 2.70 -17.56
N GLU A 91 -9.76 1.67 -17.64
CA GLU A 91 -9.41 1.02 -18.93
C GLU A 91 -10.65 0.37 -19.57
N PHE A 92 -11.62 -0.07 -18.77
CA PHE A 92 -12.90 -0.61 -19.27
C PHE A 92 -13.97 0.48 -19.43
N ASN A 93 -14.04 1.41 -18.47
CA ASN A 93 -15.04 2.48 -18.48
C ASN A 93 -14.42 3.78 -17.93
N PRO A 94 -14.01 4.71 -18.81
CA PRO A 94 -13.43 5.99 -18.40
C PRO A 94 -14.37 6.87 -17.55
N ASN A 95 -15.68 6.63 -17.62
CA ASN A 95 -16.70 7.38 -16.89
C ASN A 95 -17.18 6.68 -15.62
N LEU A 96 -16.55 5.56 -15.23
CA LEU A 96 -16.92 4.82 -14.03
C LEU A 96 -16.78 5.71 -12.79
N HIS A 97 -17.86 5.88 -12.05
CA HIS A 97 -17.83 6.57 -10.76
C HIS A 97 -17.55 5.57 -9.64
N THR A 98 -16.45 5.76 -8.96
CA THR A 98 -16.03 4.90 -7.86
C THR A 98 -16.24 5.59 -6.53
N ILE A 99 -16.88 4.91 -5.57
CA ILE A 99 -17.09 5.37 -4.20
C ILE A 99 -16.46 4.36 -3.26
N ILE A 100 -15.53 4.82 -2.40
CA ILE A 100 -14.84 3.95 -1.47
C ILE A 100 -15.24 4.26 -0.03
N TYR A 101 -15.55 3.22 0.75
CA TYR A 101 -15.89 3.31 2.17
C TYR A 101 -14.69 2.87 2.98
N ARG A 102 -14.16 3.76 3.79
CA ARG A 102 -12.95 3.56 4.58
C ARG A 102 -13.26 3.22 6.03
N PRO A 103 -12.42 2.42 6.73
CA PRO A 103 -12.49 2.29 8.19
C PRO A 103 -12.41 3.64 8.87
N GLY A 104 -13.25 3.87 9.89
CA GLY A 104 -13.28 5.14 10.62
C GLY A 104 -12.07 5.35 11.55
N ARG A 105 -11.33 4.27 11.85
CA ARG A 105 -10.14 4.27 12.73
C ARG A 105 -8.84 3.93 12.00
N ALA A 106 -8.81 4.09 10.68
CA ALA A 106 -7.58 3.91 9.91
C ALA A 106 -6.48 4.90 10.37
N PRO A 107 -5.18 4.56 10.22
CA PRO A 107 -4.11 5.47 10.57
C PRO A 107 -4.21 6.79 9.81
N HIS A 108 -4.03 7.91 10.51
CA HIS A 108 -4.23 9.25 9.94
C HIS A 108 -3.41 9.51 8.66
N TYR A 109 -2.16 9.03 8.60
CA TYR A 109 -1.31 9.20 7.42
C TYR A 109 -1.85 8.43 6.19
N VAL A 110 -2.59 7.34 6.41
CA VAL A 110 -3.26 6.60 5.34
C VAL A 110 -4.49 7.38 4.87
N ASP A 111 -5.29 7.92 5.79
CA ASP A 111 -6.45 8.73 5.44
C ASP A 111 -6.06 9.98 4.65
N GLN A 112 -4.91 10.60 4.96
CA GLN A 112 -4.37 11.70 4.15
C GLN A 112 -4.14 11.30 2.68
N LEU A 113 -3.69 10.06 2.40
CA LEU A 113 -3.57 9.57 1.02
C LEU A 113 -4.94 9.51 0.33
N TYR A 114 -5.96 8.99 1.02
CA TYR A 114 -7.30 8.91 0.43
C TYR A 114 -7.91 10.30 0.19
N HIS A 115 -7.67 11.26 1.08
CA HIS A 115 -8.08 12.65 0.83
C HIS A 115 -7.38 13.25 -0.41
N LEU A 116 -6.10 12.94 -0.65
CA LEU A 116 -5.40 13.35 -1.88
C LEU A 116 -5.98 12.65 -3.12
N ALA A 117 -6.39 11.38 -3.00
CA ALA A 117 -6.97 10.61 -4.09
C ALA A 117 -8.45 10.96 -4.37
N ALA A 118 -9.10 11.68 -3.44
CA ALA A 118 -10.50 12.09 -3.59
C ALA A 118 -10.71 12.97 -4.82
N GLY A 119 -11.70 12.64 -5.64
CA GLY A 119 -11.96 13.32 -6.91
C GLY A 119 -10.97 12.98 -8.04
N VAL A 120 -9.87 12.27 -7.75
CA VAL A 120 -8.91 11.77 -8.76
C VAL A 120 -9.20 10.31 -9.10
N VAL A 121 -9.31 9.46 -8.08
CA VAL A 121 -9.54 8.00 -8.22
C VAL A 121 -10.95 7.62 -7.77
N ALA A 122 -11.39 8.08 -6.60
CA ALA A 122 -12.68 7.72 -6.02
C ALA A 122 -13.23 8.82 -5.12
N ASP A 123 -14.55 8.83 -4.91
CA ASP A 123 -15.19 9.58 -3.83
C ASP A 123 -15.06 8.82 -2.51
N LEU A 124 -14.99 9.54 -1.39
CA LEU A 124 -14.79 8.96 -0.07
C LEU A 124 -16.05 8.97 0.77
N ARG A 125 -16.22 7.88 1.52
CA ARG A 125 -17.17 7.73 2.62
C ARG A 125 -16.46 7.04 3.78
N TRP A 126 -17.08 7.11 4.96
CA TRP A 126 -16.51 6.53 6.18
C TRP A 126 -17.45 5.51 6.79
N LEU A 127 -16.92 4.38 7.20
CA LEU A 127 -17.63 3.43 8.05
C LEU A 127 -17.65 3.96 9.51
N PRO A 128 -18.70 3.65 10.29
CA PRO A 128 -19.85 2.81 9.94
C PRO A 128 -20.84 3.51 8.99
N TRP A 129 -21.47 2.75 8.10
CA TRP A 129 -22.43 3.26 7.10
C TRP A 129 -23.61 2.32 6.95
N LYS A 130 -24.84 2.84 6.83
CA LYS A 130 -26.03 2.01 6.61
C LYS A 130 -26.05 1.46 5.18
N ALA A 131 -26.16 0.14 5.06
CA ALA A 131 -26.19 -0.51 3.75
C ALA A 131 -27.44 -0.10 2.92
N GLU A 132 -28.56 0.26 3.56
CA GLU A 132 -29.77 0.73 2.89
C GLU A 132 -29.60 2.08 2.17
N HIS A 133 -28.56 2.85 2.50
CA HIS A 133 -28.26 4.12 1.82
C HIS A 133 -27.52 3.91 0.47
N ILE A 134 -27.18 2.67 0.12
CA ILE A 134 -26.64 2.32 -1.20
C ILE A 134 -27.80 1.79 -2.04
N PRO A 135 -28.02 2.32 -3.24
CA PRO A 135 -29.06 1.83 -4.15
C PRO A 135 -28.81 0.35 -4.52
N GLU A 136 -29.86 -0.48 -4.49
CA GLU A 136 -29.74 -1.93 -4.74
C GLU A 136 -29.26 -2.29 -6.14
N GLN A 137 -29.50 -1.41 -7.12
CA GLN A 137 -29.08 -1.60 -8.50
C GLN A 137 -27.60 -1.25 -8.76
N GLU A 138 -26.92 -0.58 -7.81
CA GLU A 138 -25.53 -0.21 -7.96
C GLU A 138 -24.60 -1.33 -7.49
N LEU A 139 -23.50 -1.51 -8.20
CA LEU A 139 -22.53 -2.56 -7.89
C LEU A 139 -21.85 -2.27 -6.54
N CYS A 140 -21.93 -3.25 -5.63
CA CYS A 140 -21.24 -3.21 -4.34
C CYS A 140 -20.25 -4.35 -4.21
N ILE A 141 -19.01 -4.02 -3.85
CA ILE A 141 -17.93 -4.97 -3.63
C ILE A 141 -17.32 -4.73 -2.25
N ASP A 142 -17.31 -5.75 -1.42
CA ASP A 142 -16.60 -5.75 -0.15
C ASP A 142 -15.17 -6.27 -0.37
N ALA A 143 -14.18 -5.39 -0.22
CA ALA A 143 -12.75 -5.70 -0.36
C ALA A 143 -12.02 -5.63 0.99
N GLY A 144 -12.77 -5.71 2.10
CA GLY A 144 -12.23 -5.52 3.43
C GLY A 144 -11.42 -6.68 3.96
N ASN A 145 -10.58 -6.36 4.95
CA ASN A 145 -9.82 -7.32 5.76
C ASN A 145 -8.94 -8.28 4.94
N GLN A 146 -8.35 -7.76 3.85
CA GLN A 146 -7.60 -8.53 2.85
C GLN A 146 -6.45 -9.36 3.43
N LEU A 147 -5.88 -8.98 4.58
CA LEU A 147 -4.79 -9.69 5.23
C LEU A 147 -5.14 -11.16 5.50
N PHE A 148 -6.41 -11.47 5.71
CA PHE A 148 -6.91 -12.83 5.97
C PHE A 148 -7.36 -13.58 4.72
N TRP A 149 -7.25 -12.97 3.53
CA TRP A 149 -7.58 -13.64 2.29
C TRP A 149 -6.39 -14.51 1.83
N PRO A 150 -6.61 -15.79 1.50
CA PRO A 150 -5.49 -16.68 1.12
C PRO A 150 -4.66 -16.15 -0.06
N ALA A 151 -5.28 -15.48 -1.02
CA ALA A 151 -4.62 -14.94 -2.20
C ALA A 151 -3.71 -13.73 -1.91
N PHE A 152 -3.88 -13.03 -0.77
CA PHE A 152 -3.13 -11.82 -0.43
C PHE A 152 -1.62 -12.04 -0.32
N THR A 153 -1.21 -13.23 0.12
CA THR A 153 0.20 -13.57 0.32
C THR A 153 0.80 -14.37 -0.83
N THR A 154 0.02 -14.73 -1.85
CA THR A 154 0.46 -15.61 -2.94
C THR A 154 0.40 -14.96 -4.31
N LEU A 155 -0.38 -13.91 -4.48
CA LEU A 155 -0.47 -13.15 -5.72
C LEU A 155 0.36 -11.87 -5.67
N PRO A 156 0.83 -11.36 -6.82
CA PRO A 156 1.23 -9.96 -6.92
C PRO A 156 0.10 -9.07 -6.38
N MET A 157 0.45 -8.10 -5.53
CA MET A 157 -0.57 -7.35 -4.78
C MET A 157 -1.56 -6.61 -5.69
N ILE A 158 -1.09 -6.10 -6.82
CA ILE A 158 -1.98 -5.46 -7.81
C ILE A 158 -2.96 -6.47 -8.40
N ASP A 159 -2.51 -7.69 -8.68
CA ASP A 159 -3.37 -8.74 -9.23
C ASP A 159 -4.39 -9.21 -8.18
N PHE A 160 -3.97 -9.29 -6.91
CA PHE A 160 -4.87 -9.55 -5.80
C PHE A 160 -6.03 -8.54 -5.74
N PHE A 161 -5.72 -7.23 -5.78
CA PHE A 161 -6.76 -6.21 -5.74
C PHE A 161 -7.65 -6.23 -7.00
N LEU A 162 -7.10 -6.48 -8.19
CA LEU A 162 -7.90 -6.63 -9.40
C LEU A 162 -8.85 -7.82 -9.30
N GLN A 163 -8.39 -8.98 -8.80
CA GLN A 163 -9.26 -10.13 -8.57
C GLN A 163 -10.32 -9.85 -7.48
N ALA A 164 -9.96 -9.12 -6.43
CA ALA A 164 -10.92 -8.71 -5.40
C ALA A 164 -12.03 -7.81 -5.98
N LEU A 165 -11.74 -7.09 -7.06
CA LEU A 165 -12.69 -6.28 -7.83
C LEU A 165 -13.42 -7.06 -8.94
N GLY A 166 -13.19 -8.38 -9.07
CA GLY A 166 -13.80 -9.21 -10.10
C GLY A 166 -13.21 -9.02 -11.51
N VAL A 167 -11.95 -8.58 -11.58
CA VAL A 167 -11.23 -8.36 -12.84
C VAL A 167 -10.15 -9.41 -13.01
N GLU A 168 -10.05 -9.97 -14.23
CA GLU A 168 -8.92 -10.82 -14.61
C GLU A 168 -7.66 -9.92 -14.78
N PRO A 169 -6.59 -10.13 -13.99
CA PRO A 169 -5.43 -9.25 -14.01
C PRO A 169 -4.74 -9.09 -15.36
N THR A 170 -4.79 -10.13 -16.20
CA THR A 170 -4.19 -10.11 -17.55
C THR A 170 -4.94 -9.21 -18.53
N ALA A 171 -6.18 -8.82 -18.21
CA ALA A 171 -6.95 -7.86 -19.00
C ALA A 171 -6.47 -6.39 -18.80
N ILE A 172 -5.67 -6.12 -17.75
CA ILE A 172 -5.13 -4.79 -17.46
C ILE A 172 -3.69 -4.70 -17.95
N PRO A 173 -3.35 -3.71 -18.78
CA PRO A 173 -1.98 -3.53 -19.26
C PRO A 173 -1.02 -3.15 -18.11
N ALA A 174 0.23 -3.61 -18.19
CA ALA A 174 1.25 -3.34 -17.16
C ALA A 174 1.45 -1.83 -16.89
N THR A 175 1.28 -0.99 -17.92
CA THR A 175 1.38 0.48 -17.79
C THR A 175 0.33 1.08 -16.87
N ALA A 176 -0.85 0.45 -16.74
CA ALA A 176 -1.91 0.90 -15.82
C ALA A 176 -1.69 0.40 -14.38
N LYS A 177 -0.69 -0.48 -14.15
CA LYS A 177 -0.37 -1.07 -12.84
C LYS A 177 0.75 -0.32 -12.09
N ALA A 178 1.31 0.75 -12.65
CA ALA A 178 2.49 1.45 -12.13
C ALA A 178 2.18 2.70 -11.27
N ASN A 179 1.03 2.78 -10.62
CA ASN A 179 0.61 3.85 -9.68
C ASN A 179 0.57 5.28 -10.28
N ARG A 180 0.50 5.44 -11.58
CA ARG A 180 0.63 6.76 -12.27
C ARG A 180 -0.52 7.73 -12.00
N TRP A 181 -1.62 7.29 -11.40
CA TRP A 181 -2.68 8.18 -10.93
C TRP A 181 -2.14 9.27 -9.97
N MET A 182 -1.06 8.97 -9.23
CA MET A 182 -0.43 9.94 -8.33
C MET A 182 0.15 11.16 -9.06
N GLN A 183 0.46 11.08 -10.34
CA GLN A 183 0.94 12.23 -11.14
C GLN A 183 -0.13 13.32 -11.26
N LYS A 184 -1.40 12.97 -11.07
CA LYS A 184 -2.54 13.92 -11.07
C LYS A 184 -2.70 14.66 -9.74
N LEU A 185 -1.97 14.26 -8.67
CA LEU A 185 -2.10 14.85 -7.34
C LEU A 185 -1.48 16.23 -7.26
N CYS A 186 -2.18 17.15 -6.60
CA CYS A 186 -1.65 18.45 -6.22
C CYS A 186 -0.87 18.30 -4.91
N LEU A 187 0.46 18.37 -4.97
CA LEU A 187 1.34 18.23 -3.82
C LEU A 187 1.91 19.59 -3.40
N PRO A 188 2.25 19.76 -2.09
CA PRO A 188 2.92 20.97 -1.62
C PRO A 188 4.31 21.10 -2.26
N PRO A 189 4.81 22.33 -2.45
CA PRO A 189 6.18 22.55 -2.89
C PRO A 189 7.15 22.09 -1.80
N LEU A 190 8.33 21.62 -2.21
CA LEU A 190 9.42 21.37 -1.25
C LEU A 190 9.87 22.67 -0.58
N PRO A 191 10.50 22.61 0.62
CA PRO A 191 11.13 23.76 1.23
C PRO A 191 12.09 24.46 0.26
N GLU A 192 12.13 25.80 0.27
CA GLU A 192 12.85 26.63 -0.72
C GLU A 192 14.30 26.19 -0.94
N ARG A 193 15.01 25.80 0.12
CA ARG A 193 16.39 25.31 0.03
C ARG A 193 16.56 24.05 -0.82
N TRP A 194 15.47 23.28 -1.07
CA TRP A 194 15.49 22.04 -1.85
C TRP A 194 14.79 22.14 -3.19
N GLN A 195 14.12 23.27 -3.45
CA GLN A 195 13.57 23.52 -4.78
C GLN A 195 14.68 23.61 -5.81
N ASN A 196 14.57 22.85 -6.89
CA ASN A 196 15.54 22.82 -7.99
C ASN A 196 16.95 22.33 -7.62
N LYS A 197 17.14 21.69 -6.47
CA LYS A 197 18.41 21.07 -6.08
C LYS A 197 18.30 19.55 -6.22
N PRO A 198 19.25 18.90 -6.93
CA PRO A 198 19.24 17.44 -7.02
C PRO A 198 19.58 16.84 -5.66
N TYR A 199 18.88 15.78 -5.30
CA TYR A 199 19.16 14.94 -4.14
C TYR A 199 18.75 13.50 -4.41
N VAL A 200 19.27 12.57 -3.65
CA VAL A 200 18.82 11.18 -3.59
C VAL A 200 18.12 10.94 -2.25
N LEU A 201 17.14 10.05 -2.26
CA LEU A 201 16.34 9.77 -1.06
C LEU A 201 16.68 8.38 -0.52
N PHE A 202 16.92 8.28 0.78
CA PHE A 202 17.17 7.05 1.51
C PHE A 202 16.02 6.78 2.46
N CYS A 203 15.25 5.70 2.22
CA CYS A 203 14.08 5.30 2.99
C CYS A 203 14.28 3.90 3.59
N PRO A 204 15.07 3.77 4.67
CA PRO A 204 15.45 2.46 5.20
C PRO A 204 14.35 1.76 6.01
N THR A 205 13.35 2.50 6.51
CA THR A 205 12.38 2.01 7.49
C THR A 205 11.10 1.55 6.81
N ALA A 206 10.67 0.31 7.10
CA ALA A 206 9.37 -0.23 6.73
C ALA A 206 8.42 -0.29 7.94
N SER A 207 7.17 -0.72 7.72
CA SER A 207 6.17 -0.90 8.79
C SER A 207 6.51 -2.02 9.78
N THR A 208 7.48 -2.86 9.46
CA THR A 208 7.99 -3.93 10.33
C THR A 208 9.52 -3.95 10.30
N PRO A 209 10.20 -4.19 11.43
CA PRO A 209 11.65 -4.28 11.48
C PRO A 209 12.22 -5.32 10.50
N LEU A 210 11.50 -6.43 10.30
CA LEU A 210 11.91 -7.51 9.39
C LEU A 210 12.18 -7.02 7.97
N ARG A 211 11.43 -6.07 7.47
CA ARG A 211 11.54 -5.51 6.11
C ARG A 211 12.36 -4.22 6.05
N SER A 212 12.83 -3.72 7.19
CA SER A 212 13.66 -2.51 7.25
C SER A 212 15.13 -2.84 6.93
N ILE A 213 15.84 -1.87 6.38
CA ILE A 213 17.30 -1.93 6.25
C ILE A 213 17.90 -1.78 7.66
N PRO A 214 18.75 -2.70 8.12
CA PRO A 214 19.33 -2.60 9.46
C PRO A 214 20.26 -1.40 9.62
N ALA A 215 20.31 -0.85 10.84
CA ALA A 215 21.06 0.38 11.12
C ALA A 215 22.56 0.28 10.80
N SER A 216 23.16 -0.91 10.92
CA SER A 216 24.57 -1.17 10.55
C SER A 216 24.86 -0.90 9.08
N ALA A 217 23.87 -1.05 8.19
CA ALA A 217 24.00 -0.82 6.76
C ALA A 217 23.73 0.65 6.37
N HIS A 218 23.21 1.51 7.25
CA HIS A 218 22.81 2.87 6.87
C HIS A 218 23.99 3.72 6.39
N VAL A 219 25.07 3.83 7.19
CA VAL A 219 26.24 4.63 6.83
C VAL A 219 26.93 4.13 5.56
N PRO A 220 27.20 2.82 5.39
CA PRO A 220 27.73 2.28 4.14
C PRO A 220 26.87 2.59 2.90
N LEU A 221 25.52 2.46 3.01
CA LEU A 221 24.62 2.73 1.90
C LEU A 221 24.53 4.22 1.57
N VAL A 222 24.52 5.11 2.57
CA VAL A 222 24.58 6.56 2.36
C VAL A 222 25.88 6.95 1.67
N ASN A 223 27.01 6.36 2.05
CA ASN A 223 28.29 6.58 1.37
C ASN A 223 28.23 6.15 -0.10
N ALA A 224 27.71 4.95 -0.38
CA ALA A 224 27.56 4.45 -1.74
C ALA A 224 26.66 5.34 -2.61
N LEU A 225 25.55 5.86 -2.04
CA LEU A 225 24.69 6.84 -2.71
C LEU A 225 25.43 8.14 -3.02
N TRP A 226 26.20 8.67 -2.06
CA TRP A 226 26.98 9.88 -2.26
C TRP A 226 28.05 9.69 -3.35
N GLU A 227 28.79 8.60 -3.31
CA GLU A 227 29.81 8.28 -4.31
C GLU A 227 29.21 8.13 -5.72
N LYS A 228 28.03 7.50 -5.81
CA LYS A 228 27.35 7.26 -7.09
C LYS A 228 26.76 8.52 -7.72
N PHE A 229 26.08 9.36 -6.91
CA PHE A 229 25.25 10.43 -7.43
C PHE A 229 25.86 11.84 -7.25
N ALA A 230 26.88 11.99 -6.40
CA ALA A 230 27.55 13.25 -6.07
C ALA A 230 26.58 14.38 -5.70
N CYS A 231 25.50 14.05 -4.97
CA CYS A 231 24.51 15.01 -4.47
C CYS A 231 24.05 14.60 -3.05
N PRO A 232 23.49 15.54 -2.25
CA PRO A 232 23.06 15.23 -0.89
C PRO A 232 22.13 14.01 -0.83
N VAL A 233 22.33 13.18 0.21
CA VAL A 233 21.45 12.07 0.56
C VAL A 233 20.49 12.56 1.61
N LEU A 234 19.20 12.56 1.32
CA LEU A 234 18.13 12.94 2.25
C LEU A 234 17.44 11.69 2.77
N GLY A 235 16.90 11.74 3.98
CA GLY A 235 16.11 10.61 4.49
C GLY A 235 15.40 10.95 5.78
N PHE A 236 14.74 9.95 6.36
CA PHE A 236 13.90 10.09 7.54
C PHE A 236 14.59 9.42 8.72
N GLY A 237 14.91 10.19 9.75
CA GLY A 237 15.67 9.77 10.90
C GLY A 237 17.18 10.05 10.79
N ALA A 238 17.91 9.85 11.88
CA ALA A 238 19.32 10.21 11.97
C ALA A 238 20.23 9.15 11.34
N VAL A 239 21.17 9.59 10.50
CA VAL A 239 22.33 8.81 10.05
C VAL A 239 23.57 9.69 10.21
N ASP A 240 24.59 9.18 10.91
CA ASP A 240 25.83 9.91 11.15
C ASP A 240 26.75 9.88 9.93
N HIS A 241 26.47 10.80 8.98
CA HIS A 241 27.24 10.90 7.75
C HIS A 241 27.26 12.36 7.25
N PRO A 242 28.42 12.92 6.80
CA PRO A 242 28.56 14.35 6.47
C PRO A 242 27.70 14.81 5.27
N HIS A 243 27.31 13.88 4.39
CA HIS A 243 26.48 14.15 3.21
C HIS A 243 25.03 13.73 3.38
N TYR A 244 24.61 13.35 4.59
CA TYR A 244 23.23 13.00 4.91
C TYR A 244 22.51 14.15 5.60
N VAL A 245 21.24 14.32 5.26
CA VAL A 245 20.37 15.32 5.89
C VAL A 245 19.05 14.64 6.28
N ASP A 246 18.74 14.69 7.57
CA ASP A 246 17.42 14.29 8.08
C ASP A 246 16.36 15.32 7.68
N ILE A 247 15.38 14.87 6.92
CA ILE A 247 14.24 15.67 6.45
C ILE A 247 12.94 15.34 7.16
N GLN A 248 12.94 14.46 8.15
CA GLN A 248 11.75 14.10 8.92
C GLN A 248 10.99 15.31 9.47
N PRO A 249 11.66 16.37 9.99
CA PRO A 249 10.98 17.57 10.46
C PRO A 249 10.23 18.37 9.38
N PHE A 250 10.52 18.10 8.10
CA PHE A 250 9.93 18.77 6.93
C PHE A 250 8.96 17.86 6.16
N SER A 251 8.65 16.69 6.72
CA SER A 251 7.73 15.70 6.12
C SER A 251 6.70 15.31 7.18
N THR A 252 5.77 16.21 7.43
CA THR A 252 4.78 16.08 8.51
C THR A 252 3.46 15.48 8.05
N THR A 253 3.25 15.44 6.75
CA THR A 253 2.06 14.89 6.11
C THR A 253 2.42 13.86 5.04
N THR A 254 1.45 13.05 4.65
CA THR A 254 1.60 12.12 3.51
C THR A 254 1.87 12.90 2.21
N ALA A 255 1.26 14.06 2.02
CA ALA A 255 1.52 14.90 0.85
C ALA A 255 2.98 15.38 0.78
N ASP A 256 3.58 15.73 1.93
CA ASP A 256 5.00 16.09 2.00
C ASP A 256 5.89 14.89 1.61
N PHE A 257 5.57 13.71 2.15
CA PHE A 257 6.31 12.49 1.82
C PHE A 257 6.26 12.17 0.33
N LEU A 258 5.06 12.26 -0.27
CA LEU A 258 4.90 12.08 -1.72
C LEU A 258 5.73 13.12 -2.50
N ALA A 259 5.74 14.38 -2.07
CA ALA A 259 6.50 15.45 -2.70
C ALA A 259 8.02 15.19 -2.64
N TRP A 260 8.53 14.73 -1.50
CA TRP A 260 9.95 14.36 -1.35
C TRP A 260 10.35 13.23 -2.29
N VAL A 261 9.52 12.18 -2.41
CA VAL A 261 9.80 11.07 -3.33
C VAL A 261 9.71 11.53 -4.80
N LYS A 262 8.67 12.27 -5.16
CA LYS A 262 8.44 12.80 -6.51
C LYS A 262 9.63 13.60 -7.07
N HIS A 263 10.29 14.38 -6.26
CA HIS A 263 11.36 15.27 -6.67
C HIS A 263 12.77 14.71 -6.46
N ALA A 264 12.88 13.49 -5.94
CA ALA A 264 14.15 12.80 -5.79
C ALA A 264 14.71 12.40 -7.16
N ARG A 265 16.02 12.56 -7.33
CA ARG A 265 16.74 12.03 -8.52
C ARG A 265 16.78 10.51 -8.51
N TYR A 266 16.79 9.93 -7.32
CA TYR A 266 16.90 8.49 -7.08
C TYR A 266 16.35 8.14 -5.70
N VAL A 267 15.82 6.92 -5.55
CA VAL A 267 15.36 6.39 -4.25
C VAL A 267 16.08 5.08 -3.94
N LEU A 268 16.69 4.99 -2.76
CA LEU A 268 17.13 3.73 -2.18
C LEU A 268 16.23 3.41 -1.00
N THR A 269 15.55 2.29 -1.03
CA THR A 269 14.52 1.97 -0.04
C THR A 269 14.51 0.49 0.34
N SER A 270 13.80 0.16 1.40
CA SER A 270 13.34 -1.19 1.68
C SER A 270 11.97 -1.46 1.04
N ASP A 271 11.39 -2.66 1.27
CA ASP A 271 9.99 -2.99 0.90
C ASP A 271 9.01 -2.16 1.73
N THR A 272 8.75 -0.94 1.27
CA THR A 272 7.90 0.06 1.93
C THR A 272 7.14 0.92 0.92
N ALA A 273 6.23 1.77 1.41
CA ALA A 273 5.45 2.67 0.58
C ALA A 273 6.29 3.52 -0.40
N ALA A 274 7.54 3.84 -0.04
CA ALA A 274 8.42 4.65 -0.90
C ALA A 274 8.65 4.02 -2.29
N VAL A 275 8.75 2.68 -2.40
CA VAL A 275 8.92 2.01 -3.70
C VAL A 275 7.69 2.18 -4.59
N HIS A 276 6.49 2.13 -4.00
CA HIS A 276 5.23 2.31 -4.74
C HIS A 276 5.02 3.77 -5.17
N ILE A 277 5.42 4.71 -4.32
CA ILE A 277 5.37 6.15 -4.62
C ILE A 277 6.36 6.48 -5.74
N ALA A 278 7.60 5.99 -5.65
CA ALA A 278 8.63 6.20 -6.67
C ALA A 278 8.18 5.68 -8.04
N ALA A 279 7.57 4.49 -8.09
CA ALA A 279 7.00 3.94 -9.32
C ALA A 279 5.93 4.85 -9.92
N GLY A 280 5.06 5.43 -9.09
CA GLY A 280 4.00 6.34 -9.55
C GLY A 280 4.50 7.65 -10.16
N TYR A 281 5.69 8.10 -9.76
CA TYR A 281 6.33 9.31 -10.29
C TYR A 281 7.48 9.01 -11.27
N ASP A 282 7.64 7.77 -11.70
CA ASP A 282 8.71 7.32 -12.59
C ASP A 282 10.11 7.67 -12.04
N VAL A 283 10.32 7.58 -10.72
CA VAL A 283 11.62 7.83 -10.08
C VAL A 283 12.44 6.54 -10.04
N PRO A 284 13.66 6.53 -10.56
CA PRO A 284 14.54 5.37 -10.51
C PRO A 284 14.82 4.92 -9.07
N THR A 285 14.74 3.61 -8.82
CA THR A 285 14.74 3.08 -7.45
C THR A 285 15.50 1.77 -7.35
N THR A 286 16.32 1.61 -6.30
CA THR A 286 16.75 0.30 -5.80
C THR A 286 15.97 -0.01 -4.53
N ALA A 287 15.37 -1.19 -4.45
CA ALA A 287 14.58 -1.61 -3.29
C ALA A 287 15.04 -2.96 -2.75
N PHE A 288 15.27 -3.04 -1.44
CA PHE A 288 15.69 -4.26 -0.72
C PHE A 288 14.48 -5.04 -0.23
N PHE A 289 14.50 -6.35 -0.48
CA PHE A 289 13.48 -7.30 -0.05
C PHE A 289 14.11 -8.41 0.78
N THR A 290 13.61 -8.65 1.98
CA THR A 290 14.18 -9.61 2.94
C THR A 290 13.28 -10.82 3.18
N SER A 291 11.98 -10.69 3.00
CA SER A 291 11.01 -11.74 3.31
C SER A 291 9.95 -11.94 2.25
N ILE A 292 9.56 -10.89 1.55
CA ILE A 292 8.55 -10.96 0.49
C ILE A 292 9.27 -10.95 -0.86
N ALA A 293 8.91 -11.87 -1.75
CA ALA A 293 9.47 -11.92 -3.08
C ALA A 293 9.13 -10.65 -3.87
N PRO A 294 10.09 -10.00 -4.56
CA PRO A 294 9.88 -8.75 -5.29
C PRO A 294 8.74 -8.80 -6.30
N GLU A 295 8.53 -9.97 -6.94
CA GLU A 295 7.48 -10.19 -7.93
C GLU A 295 6.08 -9.94 -7.34
N LEU A 296 5.92 -10.13 -6.03
CA LEU A 296 4.65 -9.88 -5.33
C LEU A 296 4.39 -8.40 -5.07
N ARG A 297 5.40 -7.53 -5.26
CA ARG A 297 5.31 -6.10 -4.90
C ARG A 297 5.61 -5.15 -6.06
N VAL A 298 6.64 -5.44 -6.86
CA VAL A 298 7.24 -4.47 -7.80
C VAL A 298 7.37 -4.99 -9.23
N ARG A 299 6.76 -6.14 -9.56
CA ARG A 299 6.81 -6.77 -10.89
C ARG A 299 6.53 -5.79 -12.04
N ASP A 300 5.58 -4.88 -11.84
CA ASP A 300 5.09 -3.96 -12.87
C ASP A 300 5.78 -2.57 -12.81
N TYR A 301 6.91 -2.43 -12.11
CA TYR A 301 7.63 -1.16 -11.93
C TYR A 301 8.94 -1.14 -12.74
N PRO A 302 8.93 -0.57 -13.96
CA PRO A 302 10.05 -0.70 -14.89
C PRO A 302 11.34 0.00 -14.44
N LEU A 303 11.24 0.98 -13.52
CA LEU A 303 12.38 1.71 -12.98
C LEU A 303 12.77 1.26 -11.57
N CYS A 304 12.25 0.13 -11.10
CA CYS A 304 12.64 -0.46 -9.82
C CYS A 304 13.60 -1.62 -10.06
N GLN A 305 14.78 -1.55 -9.44
CA GLN A 305 15.76 -2.62 -9.38
C GLN A 305 15.65 -3.29 -8.00
N PRO A 306 15.04 -4.48 -7.89
CA PRO A 306 14.93 -5.18 -6.63
C PRO A 306 16.24 -5.89 -6.26
N VAL A 307 16.64 -5.80 -4.99
CA VAL A 307 17.68 -6.62 -4.39
C VAL A 307 17.01 -7.57 -3.41
N TYR A 308 16.98 -8.85 -3.73
CA TYR A 308 16.30 -9.84 -2.92
C TYR A 308 17.28 -10.70 -2.12
N PHE A 309 17.18 -10.61 -0.80
CA PHE A 309 17.85 -11.54 0.12
C PHE A 309 16.92 -12.74 0.33
N ALA A 310 17.12 -13.80 -0.44
CA ALA A 310 16.32 -15.02 -0.33
C ALA A 310 16.68 -15.79 0.96
N ILE A 311 16.17 -15.34 2.10
CA ILE A 311 16.35 -15.96 3.42
C ILE A 311 15.25 -17.02 3.60
N PRO A 312 15.56 -18.34 3.52
CA PRO A 312 14.52 -19.37 3.46
C PRO A 312 13.55 -19.37 4.65
N GLU A 313 14.07 -19.11 5.86
CA GLU A 313 13.29 -19.10 7.09
C GLU A 313 12.32 -17.91 7.17
N LEU A 314 12.55 -16.87 6.38
CA LEU A 314 11.76 -15.65 6.36
C LEU A 314 10.85 -15.55 5.15
N ASN A 315 10.88 -16.54 4.25
CA ASN A 315 10.10 -16.51 3.03
C ASN A 315 8.61 -16.31 3.30
N ASN A 316 8.04 -15.27 2.71
CA ASN A 316 6.64 -14.87 2.85
C ASN A 316 6.19 -14.47 4.27
N VAL A 317 7.12 -14.18 5.18
CA VAL A 317 6.81 -13.65 6.51
C VAL A 317 6.46 -12.17 6.37
N GLN A 318 5.20 -11.80 6.66
CA GLN A 318 4.68 -10.44 6.47
C GLN A 318 5.24 -9.45 7.50
N ALA A 319 5.39 -9.88 8.74
CA ALA A 319 5.93 -9.08 9.82
C ALA A 319 6.62 -9.94 10.87
N SER A 320 7.71 -9.46 11.44
CA SER A 320 8.35 -10.04 12.62
C SER A 320 9.18 -8.98 13.35
N ALA A 321 9.24 -9.12 14.67
CA ALA A 321 10.15 -8.40 15.55
C ALA A 321 10.99 -9.39 16.39
N ARG A 322 10.96 -10.70 16.05
CA ARG A 322 11.74 -11.71 16.78
C ARG A 322 13.23 -11.50 16.53
N LYS A 323 14.00 -11.53 17.62
CA LYS A 323 15.46 -11.29 17.58
C LYS A 323 16.16 -12.17 16.55
N HIS A 324 15.84 -13.48 16.51
CA HIS A 324 16.44 -14.42 15.55
C HIS A 324 16.20 -14.00 14.10
N ASP A 325 14.97 -13.57 13.76
CA ASP A 325 14.62 -13.15 12.40
C ASP A 325 15.40 -11.89 11.99
N LEU A 326 15.54 -10.95 12.93
CA LEU A 326 16.30 -9.72 12.68
C LEU A 326 17.80 -9.98 12.54
N GLU A 327 18.37 -10.94 13.28
CA GLU A 327 19.76 -11.37 13.14
C GLU A 327 20.03 -11.99 11.76
N GLN A 328 19.06 -12.72 11.18
CA GLN A 328 19.17 -13.24 9.81
C GLN A 328 19.19 -12.10 8.78
N VAL A 329 18.35 -11.09 8.95
CA VAL A 329 18.36 -9.90 8.09
C VAL A 329 19.70 -9.15 8.21
N GLU A 330 20.17 -8.91 9.43
CA GLU A 330 21.46 -8.27 9.70
C GLU A 330 22.60 -9.01 8.98
N LEU A 331 22.66 -10.34 9.13
CA LEU A 331 23.66 -11.17 8.47
C LEU A 331 23.58 -11.04 6.94
N ALA A 332 22.39 -11.04 6.36
CA ALA A 332 22.21 -10.90 4.92
C ALA A 332 22.80 -9.57 4.41
N PHE A 333 22.57 -8.47 5.13
CA PHE A 333 23.16 -7.18 4.76
C PHE A 333 24.69 -7.12 4.91
N THR A 334 25.33 -7.93 5.76
CA THR A 334 26.79 -7.98 5.84
C THR A 334 27.42 -8.59 4.59
N THR A 335 26.67 -9.36 3.81
CA THR A 335 27.14 -9.97 2.55
C THR A 335 26.94 -9.07 1.33
N LEU A 336 26.29 -7.90 1.51
CA LEU A 336 25.97 -6.99 0.42
C LEU A 336 27.23 -6.36 -0.19
N MET A 337 27.43 -6.59 -1.48
CA MET A 337 28.52 -5.98 -2.25
C MET A 337 28.08 -4.60 -2.77
N LEU A 338 28.42 -3.54 -2.06
CA LEU A 338 27.95 -2.17 -2.35
C LEU A 338 28.34 -1.66 -3.76
N ASN A 339 29.48 -2.12 -4.29
CA ASN A 339 29.94 -1.80 -5.64
C ASN A 339 29.16 -2.53 -6.75
N GLU A 340 28.36 -3.54 -6.40
CA GLU A 340 27.54 -4.33 -7.31
C GLU A 340 26.05 -4.00 -7.20
N LEU A 341 25.69 -2.96 -6.44
CA LEU A 341 24.30 -2.54 -6.34
C LEU A 341 23.73 -2.22 -7.73
N PRO A 342 22.56 -2.78 -8.07
CA PRO A 342 21.91 -2.48 -9.32
C PRO A 342 21.33 -1.06 -9.25
N TRP A 343 22.01 -0.11 -9.87
CA TRP A 343 21.51 1.26 -10.02
C TRP A 343 20.60 1.34 -11.26
N ALA A 344 19.33 1.74 -11.07
CA ALA A 344 18.38 1.92 -12.16
C ALA A 344 18.71 3.14 -13.03
#